data_ab39d8fa1136db08d791d154385ef3f6
#
_entry.id   ab39d8fa1136db08d791d154385ef3f6
#
_cell.length_a   1.000
_cell.length_b   1.000
_cell.length_c   1.000
_cell.angle_alpha   90.00
_cell.angle_beta   90.00
_cell.angle_gamma   90.00
#
_symmetry.space_group_name_H-M   'P 1'
#
loop_
_entity.id
_entity.type
_entity.pdbx_description
1 polymer ?
#
loop_
_entity_poly.entity_id
_entity_poly.type
_entity_poly.pdbx_seq_one_letter_code
_entity_poly.pdbx_strand_id
1 'polypeptide(L)'
;MHTHLTKKSSNPKTGPIPVSTTEDKSCPPSCPLNDGTCYAKHGHLAMHWKKVSEKLRGESFKQFIIQVEAMATGTFWRHNQAGDLAGSGDWIDIRKLKSLVKANKGKRGFTYTHKHKIKQNHGKIKYANHQKDRSAAIRE
;
A
#
# COMPACT_ATOMS: atom_id res chain seq x y z
N MET A 1 -1.99 -8.76 7.98
CA MET A 1 -1.25 -7.76 7.19
C MET A 1 -0.97 -6.55 8.07
N HIS A 2 0.28 -6.26 8.31
CA HIS A 2 0.72 -5.22 9.24
C HIS A 2 1.08 -3.95 8.46
N THR A 3 0.54 -2.81 8.88
CA THR A 3 0.72 -1.53 8.17
C THR A 3 0.92 -0.39 9.16
N HIS A 4 1.88 0.46 8.90
CA HIS A 4 2.16 1.65 9.70
C HIS A 4 1.75 2.91 8.93
N LEU A 5 1.05 3.82 9.58
CA LEU A 5 0.73 5.14 9.04
C LEU A 5 1.64 6.20 9.68
N THR A 6 2.47 6.82 8.86
CA THR A 6 3.24 8.00 9.23
C THR A 6 2.41 9.24 8.89
N LYS A 7 2.06 10.03 9.89
CA LYS A 7 1.17 11.20 9.72
C LYS A 7 1.79 12.32 8.88
N LYS A 8 3.11 12.42 8.89
CA LYS A 8 3.85 13.45 8.17
C LYS A 8 5.14 12.86 7.62
N SER A 9 5.21 12.71 6.31
CA SER A 9 6.41 12.20 5.63
C SER A 9 7.56 13.20 5.74
N SER A 10 8.78 12.67 5.90
CA SER A 10 10.02 13.44 5.79
C SER A 10 10.59 13.45 4.37
N ASN A 11 9.95 12.79 3.42
CA ASN A 11 10.40 12.71 2.03
C ASN A 11 10.16 14.05 1.32
N PRO A 12 11.21 14.77 0.89
CA PRO A 12 11.06 16.07 0.23
C PRO A 12 10.36 15.98 -1.14
N LYS A 13 10.38 14.82 -1.80
CA LYS A 13 9.73 14.64 -3.10
C LYS A 13 8.21 14.57 -3.01
N THR A 14 7.68 13.98 -1.95
CA THR A 14 6.23 13.90 -1.73
C THR A 14 5.71 15.06 -0.90
N GLY A 15 6.58 15.73 -0.15
CA GLY A 15 6.20 16.74 0.84
C GLY A 15 5.65 16.10 2.13
N PRO A 16 5.18 16.93 3.07
CA PRO A 16 4.79 16.50 4.43
C PRO A 16 3.36 15.89 4.45
N ILE A 17 3.08 14.94 3.57
CA ILE A 17 1.81 14.23 3.50
C ILE A 17 1.84 12.95 4.35
N PRO A 18 0.68 12.43 4.79
CA PRO A 18 0.62 11.11 5.38
C PRO A 18 1.07 10.04 4.38
N VAL A 19 1.85 9.06 4.86
CA VAL A 19 2.28 7.90 4.07
C VAL A 19 2.15 6.64 4.90
N SER A 20 1.78 5.54 4.27
CA SER A 20 1.78 4.24 4.93
C SER A 20 2.95 3.38 4.48
N THR A 21 3.25 2.36 5.29
CA THR A 21 4.24 1.32 5.00
C THR A 21 3.62 -0.01 5.37
N THR A 22 3.55 -0.93 4.42
CA THR A 22 3.02 -2.29 4.65
C THR A 22 4.19 -3.28 4.69
N GLU A 23 4.10 -4.30 5.53
CA GLU A 23 5.12 -5.33 5.70
C GLU A 23 5.60 -5.91 4.35
N ASP A 24 6.84 -6.38 4.32
CA ASP A 24 7.53 -6.86 3.12
C ASP A 24 6.84 -8.05 2.43
N LYS A 25 6.13 -8.88 3.20
CA LYS A 25 5.33 -10.00 2.68
C LYS A 25 4.21 -9.56 1.75
N SER A 26 3.83 -8.28 1.76
CA SER A 26 2.87 -7.73 0.81
C SER A 26 3.42 -7.61 -0.62
N CYS A 27 4.74 -7.51 -0.77
CA CYS A 27 5.36 -7.41 -2.09
C CYS A 27 5.21 -8.72 -2.87
N PRO A 28 4.80 -8.68 -4.16
CA PRO A 28 4.69 -9.87 -4.96
C PRO A 28 6.07 -10.43 -5.32
N PRO A 29 6.23 -11.77 -5.38
CA PRO A 29 7.48 -12.39 -5.82
C PRO A 29 7.91 -11.97 -7.23
N SER A 30 6.95 -11.66 -8.10
CA SER A 30 7.17 -11.20 -9.47
C SER A 30 7.55 -9.72 -9.59
N CYS A 31 7.72 -9.01 -8.49
CA CYS A 31 8.11 -7.60 -8.52
C CYS A 31 9.44 -7.44 -9.28
N PRO A 32 9.50 -6.63 -10.35
CA PRO A 32 10.72 -6.47 -11.15
C PRO A 32 11.87 -5.84 -10.35
N LEU A 33 11.60 -5.23 -9.22
CA LEU A 33 12.59 -4.61 -8.35
C LEU A 33 13.13 -5.55 -7.25
N ASN A 34 12.74 -6.83 -7.28
CA ASN A 34 13.24 -7.84 -6.32
C ASN A 34 14.73 -8.19 -6.50
N ASP A 35 15.36 -7.71 -7.55
CA ASP A 35 16.79 -7.85 -7.83
C ASP A 35 17.69 -6.99 -6.92
N GLY A 36 17.13 -6.22 -6.00
CA GLY A 36 17.86 -5.31 -5.12
C GLY A 36 17.81 -3.83 -5.53
N THR A 37 17.20 -3.51 -6.67
CA THR A 37 17.07 -2.12 -7.15
C THR A 37 15.92 -1.35 -6.47
N CYS A 38 15.11 -2.00 -5.64
CA CYS A 38 14.04 -1.34 -4.91
C CYS A 38 14.60 -0.30 -3.93
N TYR A 39 14.20 0.96 -4.09
CA TYR A 39 14.64 2.05 -3.21
C TYR A 39 14.29 1.82 -1.74
N ALA A 40 13.23 1.08 -1.45
CA ALA A 40 12.80 0.77 -0.08
C ALA A 40 13.74 -0.21 0.65
N LYS A 41 14.67 -0.85 -0.05
CA LYS A 41 15.69 -1.73 0.52
C LYS A 41 16.96 -0.99 0.97
N HIS A 42 16.98 0.33 0.85
CA HIS A 42 18.16 1.16 1.15
C HIS A 42 17.81 2.33 2.08
N GLY A 43 18.79 2.78 2.86
CA GLY A 43 18.70 3.95 3.71
C GLY A 43 17.73 3.81 4.89
N HIS A 44 17.24 4.93 5.38
CA HIS A 44 16.34 5.00 6.53
C HIS A 44 14.99 4.30 6.30
N LEU A 45 14.50 4.33 5.07
CA LEU A 45 13.25 3.64 4.72
C LEU A 45 13.38 2.13 4.91
N ALA A 46 14.53 1.53 4.56
CA ALA A 46 14.78 0.10 4.76
C ALA A 46 14.71 -0.29 6.24
N MET A 47 15.26 0.53 7.12
CA MET A 47 15.22 0.30 8.57
C MET A 47 13.78 0.38 9.11
N HIS A 48 13.02 1.38 8.67
CA HIS A 48 11.62 1.52 9.04
C HIS A 48 10.79 0.34 8.52
N TRP A 49 10.97 -0.03 7.26
CA TRP A 49 10.27 -1.15 6.64
C TRP A 49 10.55 -2.48 7.33
N LYS A 50 11.80 -2.70 7.72
CA LYS A 50 12.18 -3.87 8.51
C LYS A 50 11.41 -3.93 9.84
N LYS A 51 11.34 -2.82 10.57
CA LYS A 51 10.59 -2.75 11.84
C LYS A 51 9.09 -3.00 11.65
N VAL A 52 8.49 -2.50 10.58
CA VAL A 52 7.09 -2.80 10.24
C VAL A 52 6.92 -4.28 9.91
N SER A 53 7.82 -4.85 9.13
CA SER A 53 7.78 -6.27 8.73
C SER A 53 7.98 -7.21 9.91
N GLU A 54 8.76 -6.81 10.90
CA GLU A 54 8.96 -7.54 12.16
C GLU A 54 7.87 -7.26 13.21
N LYS A 55 6.85 -6.47 12.85
CA LYS A 55 5.73 -6.06 13.71
C LYS A 55 6.13 -5.26 14.95
N LEU A 56 7.28 -4.60 14.90
CA LEU A 56 7.74 -3.68 15.93
C LEU A 56 7.15 -2.27 15.78
N ARG A 57 6.60 -1.96 14.62
CA ARG A 57 5.87 -0.74 14.30
C ARG A 57 4.63 -1.07 13.50
N GLY A 58 3.61 -0.23 13.61
CA GLY A 58 2.37 -0.32 12.85
C GLY A 58 1.29 -1.12 13.56
N GLU A 59 0.20 -1.32 12.84
CA GLU A 59 -1.04 -1.86 13.35
C GLU A 59 -1.56 -2.97 12.45
N SER A 60 -2.56 -3.71 12.92
CA SER A 60 -3.32 -4.61 12.07
C SER A 60 -3.98 -3.84 10.91
N PHE A 61 -4.31 -4.52 9.83
CA PHE A 61 -5.00 -3.90 8.71
C PHE A 61 -6.31 -3.23 9.14
N LYS A 62 -7.06 -3.84 10.04
CA LYS A 62 -8.31 -3.28 10.58
C LYS A 62 -8.07 -1.94 11.28
N GLN A 63 -7.05 -1.84 12.12
CA GLN A 63 -6.69 -0.59 12.80
C GLN A 63 -6.18 0.46 11.82
N PHE A 64 -5.42 0.06 10.83
CA PHE A 64 -4.96 0.94 9.76
C PHE A 64 -6.16 1.56 9.00
N ILE A 65 -7.17 0.76 8.67
CA ILE A 65 -8.39 1.25 8.01
C ILE A 65 -9.09 2.31 8.88
N ILE A 66 -9.19 2.10 10.19
CA ILE A 66 -9.74 3.09 11.12
C ILE A 66 -8.94 4.40 11.09
N GLN A 67 -7.61 4.31 11.03
CA GLN A 67 -6.74 5.48 10.91
C GLN A 67 -6.96 6.24 9.60
N VAL A 68 -7.16 5.54 8.48
CA VAL A 68 -7.47 6.16 7.19
C VAL A 68 -8.83 6.86 7.24
N GLU A 69 -9.85 6.23 7.79
CA GLU A 69 -11.17 6.83 7.95
C GLU A 69 -11.12 8.11 8.80
N ALA A 70 -10.24 8.16 9.80
CA ALA A 70 -10.09 9.30 10.70
C ALA A 70 -9.33 10.48 10.06
N MET A 71 -8.73 10.34 8.89
CA MET A 71 -8.09 11.46 8.19
C MET A 71 -9.12 12.53 7.83
N ALA A 72 -8.70 13.80 7.87
CA ALA A 72 -9.54 14.91 7.47
C ALA A 72 -9.96 14.80 5.99
N THR A 73 -11.18 15.23 5.67
CA THR A 73 -11.69 15.31 4.30
C THR A 73 -10.73 16.14 3.43
N GLY A 74 -10.42 15.66 2.24
CA GLY A 74 -9.51 16.31 1.31
C GLY A 74 -8.03 16.01 1.55
N THR A 75 -7.66 15.24 2.59
CA THR A 75 -6.28 14.87 2.86
C THR A 75 -5.66 14.16 1.64
N PHE A 76 -4.54 14.71 1.16
CA PHE A 76 -3.71 14.07 0.15
C PHE A 76 -2.69 13.17 0.83
N TRP A 77 -2.66 11.89 0.49
CA TRP A 77 -1.80 10.93 1.13
C TRP A 77 -1.35 9.81 0.20
N ARG A 78 -0.28 9.11 0.55
CA ARG A 78 0.25 7.99 -0.20
C ARG A 78 0.10 6.69 0.59
N HIS A 79 -0.57 5.70 0.00
CA HIS A 79 -0.54 4.34 0.51
C HIS A 79 0.69 3.61 -0.05
N ASN A 80 1.47 3.00 0.85
CA ASN A 80 2.68 2.24 0.55
C ASN A 80 3.82 3.05 -0.08
N GLN A 81 4.57 3.74 0.75
CA GLN A 81 5.93 4.16 0.39
C GLN A 81 6.88 2.95 0.30
N ALA A 82 6.61 1.88 1.04
CA ALA A 82 7.22 0.56 0.95
C ALA A 82 6.16 -0.51 1.19
N GLY A 83 6.34 -1.69 0.64
CA GLY A 83 5.30 -2.72 0.58
C GLY A 83 4.36 -2.54 -0.61
N ASP A 84 3.34 -3.37 -0.66
CA ASP A 84 2.33 -3.37 -1.73
C ASP A 84 0.93 -3.57 -1.15
N LEU A 85 -0.08 -3.59 -1.99
CA LEU A 85 -1.46 -3.85 -1.61
C LEU A 85 -1.60 -5.20 -0.89
N ALA A 86 -2.50 -5.24 0.09
CA ALA A 86 -2.80 -6.45 0.82
C ALA A 86 -3.21 -7.59 -0.11
N GLY A 87 -2.66 -8.76 0.11
CA GLY A 87 -2.93 -9.94 -0.70
C GLY A 87 -1.90 -11.02 -0.47
N SER A 88 -1.91 -12.03 -1.32
CA SER A 88 -0.99 -13.17 -1.27
C SER A 88 -0.28 -13.34 -2.60
N GLY A 89 1.06 -13.32 -2.61
CA GLY A 89 1.85 -13.39 -3.83
C GLY A 89 1.45 -12.29 -4.81
N ASP A 90 1.13 -12.66 -6.05
CA ASP A 90 0.70 -11.72 -7.10
C ASP A 90 -0.80 -11.34 -7.02
N TRP A 91 -1.51 -11.88 -6.04
CA TRP A 91 -2.94 -11.68 -5.89
C TRP A 91 -3.26 -10.53 -4.96
N ILE A 92 -4.17 -9.64 -5.39
CA ILE A 92 -4.76 -8.60 -4.55
C ILE A 92 -5.93 -9.19 -3.77
N ASP A 93 -5.96 -8.97 -2.45
CA ASP A 93 -7.14 -9.25 -1.62
C ASP A 93 -8.19 -8.17 -1.87
N ILE A 94 -9.20 -8.53 -2.67
CA ILE A 94 -10.22 -7.58 -3.11
C ILE A 94 -11.08 -7.05 -1.95
N ARG A 95 -11.28 -7.82 -0.89
CA ARG A 95 -12.05 -7.38 0.27
C ARG A 95 -11.30 -6.29 1.02
N LYS A 96 -10.00 -6.47 1.22
CA LYS A 96 -9.14 -5.46 1.84
C LYS A 96 -9.00 -4.22 0.97
N LEU A 97 -8.87 -4.39 -0.34
CA LEU A 97 -8.85 -3.24 -1.26
C LEU A 97 -10.16 -2.44 -1.20
N LYS A 98 -11.30 -3.11 -1.21
CA LYS A 98 -12.61 -2.44 -1.07
C LYS A 98 -12.74 -1.69 0.25
N SER A 99 -12.27 -2.27 1.35
CA SER A 99 -12.25 -1.60 2.65
C SER A 99 -11.38 -0.35 2.64
N LEU A 100 -10.22 -0.41 1.99
CA LEU A 100 -9.32 0.74 1.85
C LEU A 100 -9.94 1.84 0.99
N VAL A 101 -10.54 1.50 -0.14
CA VAL A 101 -11.23 2.45 -1.02
C VAL A 101 -12.39 3.13 -0.29
N LYS A 102 -13.19 2.38 0.46
CA LYS A 102 -14.27 2.92 1.28
C LYS A 102 -13.74 3.88 2.35
N ALA A 103 -12.67 3.53 3.04
CA ALA A 103 -12.05 4.38 4.05
C ALA A 103 -11.47 5.67 3.45
N ASN A 104 -11.00 5.61 2.20
CA ASN A 104 -10.45 6.76 1.47
C ASN A 104 -11.52 7.73 0.95
N LYS A 105 -12.80 7.40 1.05
CA LYS A 105 -13.88 8.26 0.55
C LYS A 105 -13.76 9.67 1.16
N GLY A 106 -13.80 10.68 0.31
CA GLY A 106 -13.61 12.09 0.68
C GLY A 106 -12.15 12.51 0.91
N LYS A 107 -11.19 11.63 0.69
CA LYS A 107 -9.76 11.89 0.75
C LYS A 107 -9.12 11.66 -0.61
N ARG A 108 -7.88 12.09 -0.77
CA ARG A 108 -7.13 12.02 -2.04
C ARG A 108 -5.92 11.10 -1.86
N GLY A 109 -6.20 9.79 -1.69
CA GLY A 109 -5.17 8.77 -1.60
C GLY A 109 -4.70 8.28 -2.97
N PHE A 110 -3.44 7.91 -3.05
CA PHE A 110 -2.87 7.22 -4.21
C PHE A 110 -1.92 6.11 -3.79
N THR A 111 -1.73 5.13 -4.66
CA THR A 111 -0.78 4.04 -4.46
C THR A 111 -0.25 3.51 -5.79
N TYR A 112 0.84 2.77 -5.71
CA TYR A 112 1.37 1.97 -6.80
C TYR A 112 1.33 0.50 -6.41
N THR A 113 1.12 -0.38 -7.37
CA THR A 113 1.17 -1.81 -7.12
C THR A 113 1.89 -2.54 -8.24
N HIS A 114 2.66 -3.57 -7.88
CA HIS A 114 3.24 -4.54 -8.80
C HIS A 114 2.42 -5.83 -8.87
N LYS A 115 1.35 -5.93 -8.07
CA LYS A 115 0.40 -7.04 -8.18
C LYS A 115 -0.44 -6.88 -9.43
N HIS A 116 -0.62 -7.97 -10.17
CA HIS A 116 -1.33 -7.96 -11.45
C HIS A 116 -2.52 -8.91 -11.49
N LYS A 117 -2.80 -9.64 -10.40
CA LYS A 117 -3.89 -10.61 -10.34
C LYS A 117 -4.97 -10.15 -9.35
N ILE A 118 -6.20 -10.07 -9.83
CA ILE A 118 -7.38 -9.78 -9.02
C ILE A 118 -8.37 -10.94 -9.16
N LYS A 119 -8.71 -11.57 -8.03
CA LYS A 119 -9.73 -12.63 -8.00
C LYS A 119 -11.12 -11.98 -7.90
N GLN A 120 -11.95 -12.15 -8.92
CA GLN A 120 -13.35 -11.70 -8.88
C GLN A 120 -14.25 -12.77 -8.24
N ASN A 121 -15.40 -12.33 -7.69
CA ASN A 121 -16.35 -13.14 -6.90
C ASN A 121 -16.97 -14.34 -7.61
N HIS A 122 -16.63 -14.64 -8.86
CA HIS A 122 -17.15 -15.80 -9.63
C HIS A 122 -16.03 -16.65 -10.23
N GLY A 123 -14.86 -16.69 -9.63
CA GLY A 123 -13.76 -17.55 -10.08
C GLY A 123 -13.07 -17.10 -11.37
N LYS A 124 -13.52 -16.01 -11.99
CA LYS A 124 -12.84 -15.42 -13.16
C LYS A 124 -11.66 -14.56 -12.72
N ILE A 125 -10.49 -14.90 -13.23
CA ILE A 125 -9.27 -14.15 -13.02
C ILE A 125 -9.22 -13.03 -14.08
N LYS A 126 -9.16 -11.78 -13.63
CA LYS A 126 -8.77 -10.67 -14.51
C LYS A 126 -7.35 -10.25 -14.20
N TYR A 127 -6.56 -10.11 -15.24
CA TYR A 127 -5.24 -9.50 -15.13
C TYR A 127 -5.41 -7.98 -15.23
N ALA A 128 -4.86 -7.25 -14.28
CA ALA A 128 -4.79 -5.81 -14.37
C ALA A 128 -3.86 -5.44 -15.54
N ASN A 129 -4.32 -4.56 -16.43
CA ASN A 129 -3.53 -4.11 -17.57
C ASN A 129 -2.29 -3.35 -17.09
N HIS A 130 -1.13 -3.78 -17.50
CA HIS A 130 0.18 -3.50 -16.93
C HIS A 130 0.61 -2.01 -16.86
N GLN A 131 -0.06 -1.11 -17.54
CA GLN A 131 0.36 0.29 -17.63
C GLN A 131 -0.64 1.33 -17.11
N LYS A 132 -1.93 1.06 -17.15
CA LYS A 132 -2.96 2.03 -16.74
C LYS A 132 -3.44 1.89 -15.29
N ASP A 133 -3.31 0.69 -14.70
CA ASP A 133 -3.90 0.42 -13.39
C ASP A 133 -2.89 0.53 -12.22
N ARG A 134 -1.62 0.81 -12.50
CA ARG A 134 -0.58 0.91 -11.47
C ARG A 134 -0.77 2.10 -10.51
N SER A 135 -1.53 3.10 -10.93
CA SER A 135 -1.74 4.32 -10.14
C SER A 135 -3.19 4.54 -9.70
N ALA A 136 -4.09 3.60 -10.00
CA ALA A 136 -5.53 3.83 -9.87
C ALA A 136 -6.18 3.13 -8.67
N ALA A 137 -5.45 2.33 -7.88
CA ALA A 137 -6.05 1.47 -6.86
C ALA A 137 -6.75 2.25 -5.72
N ILE A 138 -6.49 3.54 -5.55
CA ILE A 138 -7.12 4.41 -4.56
C ILE A 138 -7.49 5.78 -5.17
N ARG A 139 -7.85 5.85 -6.42
CA ARG A 139 -8.54 7.03 -6.96
C ARG A 139 -10.04 6.88 -6.73
N GLU A 140 -10.68 7.95 -6.27
CA GLU A 140 -12.14 8.07 -6.32
C GLU A 140 -12.65 7.85 -7.72
#